data_90dafeffa3cef3e707c39e56b59c447b
#
_entry.id   90dafeffa3cef3e707c39e56b59c447b
#
_cell.length_a   1.000
_cell.length_b   1.000
_cell.length_c   1.000
_cell.angle_alpha   90.00
_cell.angle_beta   90.00
_cell.angle_gamma   90.00
#
_symmetry.space_group_name_H-M   'P 1'
#
loop_
_entity.id
_entity.type
_entity.pdbx_description
1 polymer ?
#
loop_
_entity_poly.entity_id
_entity_poly.type
_entity_poly.pdbx_seq_one_letter_code
_entity_poly.pdbx_strand_id
1 'polypeptide(L)'
;QRQLAQGAERAELPAWIVKAIETEKLTHILLITSQRGDAAFPVSEGHSIGRGTVEGVGLYLDRLYEIRNMKTGSTSAGFIAPFATLRLQLMDTNTGEIVKRYDIRDGYIVGASLTDTGSDPWNYIGPTEKVDRLRQLVQDSVARVLPQVLP
;
A
#
# COMPACT_ATOMS: atom_id res chain seq x y z
N GLN A 1 34.48 6.90 7.96
CA GLN A 1 34.33 5.52 7.49
C GLN A 1 33.71 4.70 8.61
N ARG A 2 32.37 4.47 8.56
CA ARG A 2 31.69 3.43 9.32
C ARG A 2 30.85 2.65 8.31
N GLN A 3 31.39 1.54 7.83
CA GLN A 3 30.62 0.46 7.23
C GLN A 3 29.78 -0.15 8.35
N LEU A 4 28.48 0.16 8.34
CA LEU A 4 27.50 -0.60 9.09
C LEU A 4 27.33 -1.92 8.33
N ALA A 5 27.80 -3.01 8.93
CA ALA A 5 27.50 -4.35 8.53
C ALA A 5 25.97 -4.51 8.59
N GLN A 6 25.32 -4.54 7.43
CA GLN A 6 23.95 -4.96 7.31
C GLN A 6 23.95 -6.47 7.56
N GLY A 7 23.60 -6.87 8.77
CA GLY A 7 23.30 -8.27 9.09
C GLY A 7 22.17 -8.71 8.16
N ALA A 8 22.45 -9.71 7.33
CA ALA A 8 21.43 -10.34 6.50
C ALA A 8 20.35 -10.92 7.43
N GLU A 9 19.18 -10.31 7.47
CA GLU A 9 17.99 -10.87 8.10
C GLU A 9 17.63 -12.13 7.30
N ARG A 10 17.99 -13.29 7.82
CA ARG A 10 17.44 -14.56 7.34
C ARG A 10 15.97 -14.60 7.76
N ALA A 11 15.07 -14.45 6.81
CA ALA A 11 13.66 -14.67 7.05
C ALA A 11 13.44 -16.15 7.38
N GLU A 12 12.95 -16.45 8.59
CA GLU A 12 12.48 -17.81 8.92
C GLU A 12 11.22 -18.08 8.10
N LEU A 13 11.38 -18.87 7.05
CA LEU A 13 10.28 -19.25 6.17
C LEU A 13 9.44 -20.35 6.81
N PRO A 14 8.11 -20.29 6.71
CA PRO A 14 7.23 -21.39 7.10
C PRO A 14 7.60 -22.70 6.37
N ALA A 15 7.47 -23.82 7.07
CA ALA A 15 7.87 -25.14 6.55
C ALA A 15 7.20 -25.50 5.20
N TRP A 16 5.96 -25.07 4.96
CA TRP A 16 5.27 -25.29 3.71
C TRP A 16 5.89 -24.53 2.52
N ILE A 17 6.47 -23.34 2.76
CA ILE A 17 7.21 -22.58 1.74
C ILE A 17 8.52 -23.31 1.40
N VAL A 18 9.25 -23.77 2.44
CA VAL A 18 10.48 -24.54 2.23
C VAL A 18 10.21 -25.79 1.37
N LYS A 19 9.15 -26.51 1.70
CA LYS A 19 8.73 -27.68 0.92
C LYS A 19 8.38 -27.34 -0.54
N ALA A 20 7.68 -26.24 -0.76
CA ALA A 20 7.35 -25.77 -2.12
C ALA A 20 8.62 -25.40 -2.92
N ILE A 21 9.58 -24.71 -2.30
CA ILE A 21 10.87 -24.38 -2.91
C ILE A 21 11.59 -25.64 -3.37
N GLU A 22 11.69 -26.65 -2.53
CA GLU A 22 12.36 -27.93 -2.82
C GLU A 22 11.64 -28.72 -3.91
N THR A 23 10.30 -28.80 -3.83
CA THR A 23 9.49 -29.57 -4.79
C THR A 23 9.52 -28.97 -6.19
N GLU A 24 9.35 -27.66 -6.29
CA GLU A 24 9.27 -26.93 -7.56
C GLU A 24 10.64 -26.44 -8.06
N LYS A 25 11.72 -26.68 -7.31
CA LYS A 25 13.09 -26.25 -7.59
C LYS A 25 13.17 -24.75 -7.89
N LEU A 26 12.48 -23.95 -7.08
CA LEU A 26 12.44 -22.51 -7.25
C LEU A 26 13.79 -21.89 -6.88
N THR A 27 14.32 -21.05 -7.77
CA THR A 27 15.56 -20.31 -7.52
C THR A 27 15.34 -19.00 -6.78
N HIS A 28 14.14 -18.44 -6.90
CA HIS A 28 13.74 -17.20 -6.23
C HIS A 28 12.31 -17.29 -5.77
N ILE A 29 11.99 -16.56 -4.70
CA ILE A 29 10.61 -16.32 -4.26
C ILE A 29 10.37 -14.83 -4.07
N LEU A 30 9.17 -14.38 -4.40
CA LEU A 30 8.70 -13.03 -4.13
C LEU A 30 7.87 -13.02 -2.84
N LEU A 31 8.38 -12.32 -1.85
CA LEU A 31 7.67 -12.08 -0.59
C LEU A 31 6.95 -10.74 -0.66
N ILE A 32 5.66 -10.72 -0.35
CA ILE A 32 4.86 -9.51 -0.23
C ILE A 32 4.38 -9.44 1.21
N THR A 33 4.81 -8.41 1.93
CA THR A 33 4.49 -8.22 3.34
C THR A 33 3.88 -6.85 3.58
N SER A 34 3.09 -6.72 4.65
CA SER A 34 2.64 -5.41 5.11
C SER A 34 3.83 -4.57 5.57
N GLN A 35 3.71 -3.27 5.37
CA GLN A 35 4.66 -2.29 5.86
C GLN A 35 3.92 -1.17 6.57
N ARG A 36 4.53 -0.62 7.60
CA ARG A 36 4.04 0.58 8.27
C ARG A 36 4.57 1.82 7.56
N GLY A 37 3.71 2.82 7.37
CA GLY A 37 4.07 4.09 6.77
C GLY A 37 3.20 5.23 7.31
N ASP A 38 3.57 6.47 6.99
CA ASP A 38 2.77 7.62 7.35
C ASP A 38 1.47 7.66 6.53
N ALA A 39 0.38 8.07 7.17
CA ALA A 39 -0.88 8.35 6.49
C ALA A 39 -0.77 9.69 5.76
N ALA A 40 -0.22 9.66 4.55
CA ALA A 40 0.00 10.84 3.71
C ALA A 40 -0.64 10.63 2.34
N PHE A 41 -1.78 11.29 2.10
CA PHE A 41 -2.56 11.15 0.87
C PHE A 41 -2.44 12.42 0.02
N PRO A 42 -2.05 12.30 -1.26
CA PRO A 42 -1.83 13.46 -2.11
C PRO A 42 -3.15 14.20 -2.41
N VAL A 43 -3.13 15.53 -2.30
CA VAL A 43 -4.25 16.42 -2.66
C VAL A 43 -3.90 17.34 -3.83
N SER A 44 -2.64 17.72 -3.95
CA SER A 44 -2.09 18.52 -5.04
C SER A 44 -0.59 18.28 -5.13
N GLU A 45 0.05 18.85 -6.13
CA GLU A 45 1.49 18.72 -6.31
C GLU A 45 2.24 19.18 -5.04
N GLY A 46 3.02 18.26 -4.46
CA GLY A 46 3.82 18.50 -3.25
C GLY A 46 3.04 18.60 -1.94
N HIS A 47 1.71 18.42 -1.93
CA HIS A 47 0.90 18.50 -0.73
C HIS A 47 0.15 17.19 -0.47
N SER A 48 0.26 16.70 0.75
CA SER A 48 -0.46 15.52 1.23
C SER A 48 -1.16 15.82 2.54
N ILE A 49 -2.28 15.15 2.77
CA ILE A 49 -3.04 15.22 4.03
C ILE A 49 -3.20 13.83 4.63
N GLY A 50 -3.49 13.78 5.92
CA GLY A 50 -3.62 12.58 6.73
C GLY A 50 -2.84 12.72 8.02
N ARG A 51 -3.11 11.86 8.99
CA ARG A 51 -2.44 11.87 10.31
C ARG A 51 -2.20 10.47 10.80
N GLY A 52 -1.07 10.31 11.48
CA GLY A 52 -0.68 9.03 12.07
C GLY A 52 -0.09 8.07 11.05
N THR A 53 -0.24 6.80 11.32
CA THR A 53 0.38 5.74 10.51
C THR A 53 -0.66 4.74 10.01
N VAL A 54 -0.38 4.16 8.86
CA VAL A 54 -1.15 3.08 8.23
C VAL A 54 -0.25 1.87 7.99
N GLU A 55 -0.85 0.69 7.89
CA GLU A 55 -0.11 -0.54 7.65
C GLU A 55 -0.92 -1.48 6.75
N GLY A 56 -0.24 -2.11 5.79
CA GLY A 56 -0.83 -3.07 4.88
C GLY A 56 -1.79 -2.44 3.88
N VAL A 57 -2.96 -3.03 3.70
CA VAL A 57 -3.99 -2.58 2.75
C VAL A 57 -5.27 -2.26 3.51
N GLY A 58 -5.85 -1.10 3.25
CA GLY A 58 -7.05 -0.69 3.98
C GLY A 58 -7.65 0.62 3.52
N LEU A 59 -8.60 1.09 4.32
CA LEU A 59 -9.30 2.36 4.14
C LEU A 59 -8.96 3.27 5.31
N TYR A 60 -8.34 4.40 5.03
CA TYR A 60 -8.14 5.46 5.99
C TYR A 60 -9.38 6.38 6.00
N LEU A 61 -9.80 6.80 7.17
CA LEU A 61 -10.96 7.65 7.35
C LEU A 61 -10.59 8.88 8.16
N ASP A 62 -10.79 10.06 7.60
CA ASP A 62 -10.70 11.32 8.34
C ASP A 62 -12.08 12.02 8.31
N ARG A 63 -12.58 12.43 9.48
CA ARG A 63 -13.87 13.12 9.64
C ARG A 63 -13.71 14.61 9.95
N LEU A 64 -12.47 15.06 10.12
CA LEU A 64 -12.19 16.41 10.62
C LEU A 64 -11.65 17.33 9.53
N TYR A 65 -11.12 16.78 8.47
CA TYR A 65 -10.48 17.57 7.41
C TYR A 65 -11.53 18.04 6.41
N GLU A 66 -11.59 19.35 6.16
CA GLU A 66 -12.47 19.91 5.14
C GLU A 66 -11.75 19.87 3.78
N ILE A 67 -12.36 19.21 2.81
CA ILE A 67 -11.83 19.10 1.44
C ILE A 67 -12.72 19.88 0.48
N ARG A 68 -12.12 20.78 -0.27
CA ARG A 68 -12.78 21.45 -1.38
C ARG A 68 -12.38 20.82 -2.71
N ASN A 69 -13.36 20.37 -3.45
CA ASN A 69 -13.16 19.90 -4.82
C ASN A 69 -13.05 21.11 -5.75
N MET A 70 -11.85 21.35 -6.28
CA MET A 70 -11.58 22.52 -7.13
C MET A 70 -12.33 22.49 -8.48
N LYS A 71 -12.75 21.31 -8.96
CA LYS A 71 -13.48 21.18 -10.22
C LYS A 71 -14.98 21.46 -10.06
N THR A 72 -15.56 21.05 -8.94
CA THR A 72 -17.02 21.19 -8.71
C THR A 72 -17.35 22.31 -7.75
N GLY A 73 -16.36 22.84 -7.00
CA GLY A 73 -16.56 23.81 -5.93
C GLY A 73 -17.20 23.24 -4.66
N SER A 74 -17.55 21.95 -4.65
CA SER A 74 -18.15 21.30 -3.48
C SER A 74 -17.16 21.16 -2.34
N THR A 75 -17.66 21.32 -1.12
CA THR A 75 -16.89 21.09 0.12
C THR A 75 -17.44 19.89 0.83
N SER A 76 -16.56 18.99 1.30
CA SER A 76 -16.91 17.83 2.12
C SER A 76 -16.21 17.89 3.47
N ALA A 77 -16.93 17.50 4.52
CA ALA A 77 -16.36 17.30 5.84
C ALA A 77 -15.78 15.87 5.91
N GLY A 78 -14.45 15.78 5.87
CA GLY A 78 -13.74 14.50 5.89
C GLY A 78 -13.55 13.85 4.53
N PHE A 79 -12.83 12.73 4.55
CA PHE A 79 -12.54 11.92 3.37
C PHE A 79 -12.31 10.46 3.75
N ILE A 80 -12.46 9.59 2.76
CA ILE A 80 -12.01 8.20 2.83
C ILE A 80 -10.88 8.01 1.82
N ALA A 81 -9.84 7.26 2.19
CA ALA A 81 -8.71 7.00 1.30
C ALA A 81 -8.33 5.52 1.29
N PRO A 82 -8.53 4.80 0.19
CA PRO A 82 -7.90 3.51 -0.01
C PRO A 82 -6.38 3.66 0.02
N PHE A 83 -5.69 2.74 0.70
CA PHE A 83 -4.24 2.73 0.77
C PHE A 83 -3.65 1.33 0.65
N ALA A 84 -2.41 1.26 0.17
CA ALA A 84 -1.57 0.07 0.15
C ALA A 84 -0.14 0.45 0.56
N THR A 85 0.30 -0.04 1.72
CA THR A 85 1.67 0.08 2.21
C THR A 85 2.26 -1.32 2.33
N LEU A 86 2.99 -1.72 1.29
CA LEU A 86 3.48 -3.08 1.10
C LEU A 86 4.98 -3.07 0.84
N ARG A 87 5.64 -4.16 1.19
CA ARG A 87 7.03 -4.42 0.85
C ARG A 87 7.11 -5.65 -0.04
N LEU A 88 7.73 -5.50 -1.19
CA LEU A 88 8.09 -6.58 -2.10
C LEU A 88 9.57 -6.89 -1.94
N GLN A 89 9.89 -8.17 -1.71
CA GLN A 89 11.26 -8.64 -1.53
C GLN A 89 11.47 -9.87 -2.39
N LEU A 90 12.46 -9.83 -3.27
CA LEU A 90 12.91 -10.99 -4.02
C LEU A 90 14.01 -11.67 -3.21
N MET A 91 13.82 -12.93 -2.86
CA MET A 91 14.76 -13.72 -2.09
C MET A 91 15.33 -14.84 -2.99
N ASP A 92 16.66 -14.97 -3.01
CA ASP A 92 17.34 -16.15 -3.57
C ASP A 92 17.14 -17.33 -2.61
N THR A 93 16.60 -18.43 -3.12
CA THR A 93 16.28 -19.63 -2.32
C THR A 93 17.50 -20.44 -1.91
N ASN A 94 18.62 -20.32 -2.65
CA ASN A 94 19.85 -21.05 -2.34
C ASN A 94 20.63 -20.39 -1.19
N THR A 95 20.64 -19.06 -1.17
CA THR A 95 21.39 -18.29 -0.15
C THR A 95 20.52 -17.83 1.01
N GLY A 96 19.21 -17.70 0.78
CA GLY A 96 18.26 -17.08 1.72
C GLY A 96 18.38 -15.57 1.81
N GLU A 97 19.13 -14.94 0.90
CA GLU A 97 19.37 -13.51 0.88
C GLU A 97 18.31 -12.74 0.09
N ILE A 98 17.96 -11.56 0.57
CA ILE A 98 17.10 -10.62 -0.18
C ILE A 98 17.94 -9.91 -1.23
N VAL A 99 17.72 -10.26 -2.50
CA VAL A 99 18.46 -9.71 -3.63
C VAL A 99 17.88 -8.40 -4.16
N LYS A 100 16.56 -8.19 -3.98
CA LYS A 100 15.90 -6.93 -4.31
C LYS A 100 14.80 -6.62 -3.30
N ARG A 101 14.59 -5.33 -3.05
CA ARG A 101 13.52 -4.83 -2.18
C ARG A 101 12.88 -3.61 -2.81
N TYR A 102 11.56 -3.53 -2.70
CA TYR A 102 10.79 -2.37 -3.12
C TYR A 102 9.64 -2.10 -2.13
N ASP A 103 9.48 -0.83 -1.74
CA ASP A 103 8.41 -0.40 -0.85
C ASP A 103 7.32 0.31 -1.66
N ILE A 104 6.10 -0.19 -1.57
CA ILE A 104 4.89 0.43 -2.12
C ILE A 104 4.26 1.29 -1.03
N ARG A 105 3.95 2.55 -1.36
CA ARG A 105 3.20 3.48 -0.53
C ARG A 105 2.24 4.24 -1.43
N ASP A 106 1.10 3.64 -1.69
CA ASP A 106 0.10 4.18 -2.58
C ASP A 106 -1.20 4.45 -1.82
N GLY A 107 -1.90 5.46 -2.25
CA GLY A 107 -3.21 5.82 -1.75
C GLY A 107 -3.73 7.06 -2.44
N TYR A 108 -5.03 7.25 -2.39
CA TYR A 108 -5.67 8.42 -2.97
C TYR A 108 -6.94 8.79 -2.19
N ILE A 109 -7.34 10.05 -2.30
CA ILE A 109 -8.49 10.58 -1.59
C ILE A 109 -9.76 10.39 -2.41
N VAL A 110 -10.82 9.94 -1.73
CA VAL A 110 -12.19 9.97 -2.21
C VAL A 110 -12.96 10.95 -1.34
N GLY A 111 -13.35 12.08 -1.92
CA GLY A 111 -14.22 13.07 -1.28
C GLY A 111 -15.69 12.79 -1.55
N ALA A 112 -16.57 13.56 -0.90
CA ALA A 112 -18.00 13.51 -1.16
C ALA A 112 -18.33 13.84 -2.62
N SER A 113 -19.36 13.18 -3.16
CA SER A 113 -20.02 13.64 -4.38
C SER A 113 -20.86 14.88 -4.10
N LEU A 114 -21.32 15.57 -5.14
CA LEU A 114 -22.19 16.75 -4.99
C LEU A 114 -23.51 16.45 -4.25
N THR A 115 -23.92 15.18 -4.22
CA THR A 115 -25.14 14.72 -3.57
C THR A 115 -24.97 14.32 -2.11
N ASP A 116 -23.71 14.14 -1.64
CA ASP A 116 -23.39 13.57 -0.31
C ASP A 116 -22.94 14.62 0.70
N THR A 117 -23.25 15.90 0.47
CA THR A 117 -22.92 17.00 1.37
C THR A 117 -23.52 16.77 2.76
N GLY A 118 -22.65 16.57 3.77
CA GLY A 118 -23.04 16.36 5.17
C GLY A 118 -23.14 14.91 5.63
N SER A 119 -22.89 13.93 4.76
CA SER A 119 -22.83 12.51 5.16
C SER A 119 -21.47 12.14 5.77
N ASP A 120 -21.44 11.08 6.58
CA ASP A 120 -20.17 10.50 7.08
C ASP A 120 -19.31 10.04 5.90
N PRO A 121 -18.01 10.39 5.86
CA PRO A 121 -17.10 9.97 4.78
C PRO A 121 -17.08 8.46 4.52
N TRP A 122 -17.41 7.67 5.53
CA TRP A 122 -17.57 6.23 5.35
C TRP A 122 -18.61 5.86 4.28
N ASN A 123 -19.62 6.70 4.08
CA ASN A 123 -20.71 6.46 3.15
C ASN A 123 -20.48 7.06 1.74
N TYR A 124 -19.35 7.74 1.51
CA TYR A 124 -19.05 8.32 0.18
C TYR A 124 -18.91 7.29 -0.93
N ILE A 125 -18.61 6.05 -0.57
CA ILE A 125 -18.53 4.91 -1.49
C ILE A 125 -19.24 3.70 -0.88
N GLY A 126 -19.95 2.95 -1.73
CA GLY A 126 -20.65 1.75 -1.31
C GLY A 126 -19.74 0.59 -0.87
N PRO A 127 -20.28 -0.41 -0.18
CA PRO A 127 -19.46 -1.54 0.33
C PRO A 127 -18.70 -2.28 -0.76
N THR A 128 -19.37 -2.59 -1.88
CA THR A 128 -18.75 -3.27 -3.03
C THR A 128 -17.65 -2.40 -3.63
N GLU A 129 -17.92 -1.12 -3.82
CA GLU A 129 -16.95 -0.18 -4.38
C GLU A 129 -15.70 -0.04 -3.50
N LYS A 130 -15.83 -0.09 -2.17
CA LYS A 130 -14.68 -0.10 -1.24
C LYS A 130 -13.74 -1.27 -1.54
N VAL A 131 -14.31 -2.47 -1.70
CA VAL A 131 -13.54 -3.68 -2.00
C VAL A 131 -12.89 -3.58 -3.38
N ASP A 132 -13.62 -3.13 -4.39
CA ASP A 132 -13.12 -3.03 -5.75
C ASP A 132 -11.99 -2.00 -5.86
N ARG A 133 -12.11 -0.87 -5.19
CA ARG A 133 -11.05 0.16 -5.12
C ARG A 133 -9.78 -0.36 -4.43
N LEU A 134 -9.90 -1.11 -3.35
CA LEU A 134 -8.75 -1.74 -2.69
C LEU A 134 -8.08 -2.77 -3.60
N ARG A 135 -8.88 -3.64 -4.25
CA ARG A 135 -8.37 -4.63 -5.18
C ARG A 135 -7.62 -3.98 -6.34
N GLN A 136 -8.23 -2.97 -6.97
CA GLN A 136 -7.64 -2.23 -8.08
C GLN A 136 -6.33 -1.55 -7.65
N LEU A 137 -6.33 -0.87 -6.50
CA LEU A 137 -5.13 -0.20 -5.96
C LEU A 137 -3.97 -1.19 -5.78
N VAL A 138 -4.23 -2.35 -5.17
CA VAL A 138 -3.18 -3.36 -4.96
C VAL A 138 -2.69 -3.91 -6.30
N GLN A 139 -3.59 -4.25 -7.21
CA GLN A 139 -3.24 -4.77 -8.53
C GLN A 139 -2.37 -3.78 -9.32
N ASP A 140 -2.76 -2.52 -9.39
CA ASP A 140 -2.03 -1.48 -10.12
C ASP A 140 -0.67 -1.20 -9.48
N SER A 141 -0.62 -1.13 -8.16
CA SER A 141 0.61 -0.89 -7.41
C SER A 141 1.62 -2.02 -7.59
N VAL A 142 1.17 -3.26 -7.48
CA VAL A 142 2.04 -4.44 -7.65
C VAL A 142 2.47 -4.56 -9.12
N ALA A 143 1.56 -4.42 -10.09
CA ALA A 143 1.88 -4.52 -11.51
C ALA A 143 2.92 -3.49 -11.95
N ARG A 144 2.87 -2.27 -11.40
CA ARG A 144 3.83 -1.20 -11.69
C ARG A 144 5.24 -1.51 -11.17
N VAL A 145 5.32 -2.16 -10.01
CA VAL A 145 6.58 -2.41 -9.29
C VAL A 145 7.20 -3.75 -9.67
N LEU A 146 6.39 -4.74 -10.02
CA LEU A 146 6.82 -6.11 -10.29
C LEU A 146 7.96 -6.20 -11.30
N PRO A 147 7.97 -5.47 -12.46
CA PRO A 147 9.08 -5.51 -13.41
C PRO A 147 10.40 -4.95 -12.87
N GLN A 148 10.35 -4.17 -11.78
CA GLN A 148 11.54 -3.59 -11.16
C GLN A 148 12.17 -4.55 -10.14
N VAL A 149 11.38 -5.48 -9.62
CA VAL A 149 11.78 -6.45 -8.59
C VAL A 149 12.22 -7.77 -9.24
N LEU A 150 11.54 -8.21 -10.27
CA LEU A 150 11.90 -9.44 -10.99
C LEU A 150 13.19 -9.26 -11.80
N PRO A 151 13.94 -10.36 -12.03
CA PRO A 151 15.17 -10.35 -12.82
C PRO A 151 14.89 -10.07 -14.30
#